data_58dca3cc1b051fdca73d99f9fd569027
#
_entry.id   58dca3cc1b051fdca73d99f9fd569027
#
_cell.length_a   1.000
_cell.length_b   1.000
_cell.length_c   1.000
_cell.angle_alpha   90.00
_cell.angle_beta   90.00
_cell.angle_gamma   90.00
#
_symmetry.space_group_name_H-M   'P 1'
#
loop_
_entity.id
_entity.type
_entity.pdbx_description
1 polymer ?
#
loop_
_entity_poly.entity_id
_entity_poly.type
_entity_poly.pdbx_seq_one_letter_code
_entity_poly.pdbx_strand_id
1 'polypeptide(L)'
;MNKKMMLAVMVLSAVVNGVYASGTNNLVGGTDNVATANSAAVFGYQNVVNANNALAIGENNTVNGTNSFAGGNNSKAEGRNTFAFGSHAEALTEYTYAIGSQARTSAYDAIAIGNGTYAGGVSSVVIGRSNAVSGDNTTVIGANNQSVTAGQSLIMGYNNVTGSEQEQIVVGVNSKTSGQGATVIGTHGQATGYDTTAIGNNTIADKPNSVALGTNSVTDDAVNQLQAMVNNTTYVFAGTDATSVVSIGSKDRAGYGSVKHYVRQIQNVAAGRVDASSTDAVNGSQLHAAYNAINTMRTDIDNALDAQEQFNTAVHNTLANHKDAIKNNTQRIAQNAETIQAHDRMLTNHEQRIDVLENQTHNALTNLKEGISRLDGRVNKVGAGAAALAGLHPMEFNKDDKFSASIAYGHYNNANAVALGLYYRPNEKVLLGIAGTFGSENMYSVSASFKFGKHSEYEPQSKQGEIESMKAQIAELTARLDAVSK
;
A
#
# COMPACT_ATOMS: atom_id res chain seq x y z
N MET A 1 22.06 29.94 62.46
CA MET A 1 22.63 28.69 62.90
C MET A 1 24.10 28.72 62.61
N ASN A 2 24.93 28.60 63.66
CA ASN A 2 26.36 28.96 63.62
C ASN A 2 27.16 27.88 62.88
N LYS A 3 28.10 28.24 61.97
CA LYS A 3 28.96 27.31 61.20
C LYS A 3 29.63 26.22 62.08
N LYS A 4 29.89 26.54 63.35
CA LYS A 4 30.41 25.57 64.31
C LYS A 4 29.41 24.50 64.77
N MET A 5 28.13 24.81 64.77
CA MET A 5 27.07 23.84 65.08
C MET A 5 26.78 22.92 63.90
N MET A 6 26.93 23.41 62.66
CA MET A 6 26.82 22.61 61.46
C MET A 6 28.01 21.62 61.30
N LEU A 7 29.23 22.06 61.73
CA LEU A 7 30.42 21.19 61.76
C LEU A 7 30.31 20.12 62.85
N ALA A 8 29.69 20.43 63.99
CA ALA A 8 29.49 19.47 65.10
C ALA A 8 28.37 18.43 64.74
N VAL A 9 27.37 18.80 63.98
CA VAL A 9 26.36 17.84 63.50
C VAL A 9 26.96 16.93 62.42
N MET A 10 27.86 17.45 61.58
CA MET A 10 28.61 16.62 60.61
C MET A 10 29.56 15.64 61.21
N VAL A 11 30.20 16.03 62.32
CA VAL A 11 31.22 15.17 63.08
C VAL A 11 30.49 14.14 63.97
N LEU A 12 29.25 14.42 64.45
CA LEU A 12 28.53 13.50 65.31
C LEU A 12 27.78 12.36 64.50
N SER A 13 27.64 12.50 63.22
CA SER A 13 27.16 11.39 62.36
C SER A 13 28.31 10.44 61.96
N ALA A 14 29.57 10.75 62.24
CA ALA A 14 30.73 9.94 61.85
C ALA A 14 31.11 8.82 62.81
N VAL A 15 30.29 8.54 63.83
CA VAL A 15 30.50 7.43 64.77
C VAL A 15 29.34 6.46 64.73
N VAL A 16 29.10 5.86 63.56
CA VAL A 16 28.29 4.66 63.50
C VAL A 16 28.90 3.69 62.44
N ASN A 17 29.53 2.66 63.00
CA ASN A 17 29.98 1.43 62.34
C ASN A 17 30.43 1.54 60.85
N GLY A 18 31.74 1.57 60.61
CA GLY A 18 32.32 1.28 59.31
C GLY A 18 32.23 2.36 58.22
N VAL A 19 31.93 3.65 58.57
CA VAL A 19 31.95 4.76 57.62
C VAL A 19 33.36 5.20 57.31
N TYR A 20 33.85 5.16 56.09
CA TYR A 20 35.14 5.69 55.67
C TYR A 20 34.96 6.87 54.70
N ALA A 21 35.38 8.05 55.09
CA ALA A 21 35.34 9.25 54.23
C ALA A 21 36.75 9.92 54.27
N SER A 22 37.45 9.94 53.10
CA SER A 22 38.77 10.55 52.96
C SER A 22 38.77 11.85 52.14
N GLY A 23 37.73 12.11 51.36
CA GLY A 23 37.56 13.32 50.55
C GLY A 23 37.07 14.55 51.39
N THR A 24 37.03 15.73 50.74
CA THR A 24 36.53 16.99 51.33
C THR A 24 35.03 17.21 50.95
N ASN A 25 34.30 17.86 51.89
CA ASN A 25 32.89 18.19 51.73
C ASN A 25 31.95 16.96 51.50
N ASN A 26 32.31 15.79 52.03
CA ASN A 26 31.48 14.59 51.90
C ASN A 26 30.33 14.60 52.91
N LEU A 27 29.17 14.11 52.50
CA LEU A 27 28.01 13.87 53.36
C LEU A 27 27.74 12.36 53.40
N VAL A 28 28.00 11.72 54.52
CA VAL A 28 27.88 10.28 54.67
C VAL A 28 26.92 9.93 55.80
N GLY A 29 25.89 9.14 55.51
CA GLY A 29 24.91 8.65 56.49
C GLY A 29 24.64 7.14 56.32
N GLY A 30 24.46 6.43 57.45
CA GLY A 30 24.24 4.98 57.43
C GLY A 30 25.48 4.18 57.86
N THR A 31 25.61 2.93 57.43
CA THR A 31 26.58 1.96 57.94
C THR A 31 27.47 1.42 56.78
N ASP A 32 28.76 1.21 57.07
CA ASP A 32 29.76 0.62 56.15
C ASP A 32 29.90 1.35 54.79
N ASN A 33 29.56 2.62 54.74
CA ASN A 33 29.69 3.44 53.54
C ASN A 33 31.11 3.98 53.35
N VAL A 34 31.57 4.03 52.11
CA VAL A 34 32.89 4.54 51.73
C VAL A 34 32.74 5.74 50.80
N ALA A 35 33.37 6.89 51.15
CA ALA A 35 33.43 8.08 50.31
C ALA A 35 34.89 8.57 50.20
N THR A 36 35.58 8.24 49.10
CA THR A 36 37.02 8.57 48.93
C THR A 36 37.25 9.85 48.13
N ALA A 37 36.29 10.34 47.42
CA ALA A 37 36.36 11.53 46.57
C ALA A 37 35.78 12.78 47.24
N ASN A 38 35.87 13.96 46.58
CA ASN A 38 35.36 15.23 47.10
C ASN A 38 33.91 15.48 46.76
N SER A 39 33.18 16.14 47.66
CA SER A 39 31.76 16.50 47.46
C SER A 39 30.88 15.27 47.18
N ALA A 40 31.20 14.15 47.76
CA ALA A 40 30.41 12.91 47.65
C ALA A 40 29.29 12.90 48.70
N ALA A 41 28.12 12.42 48.32
CA ALA A 41 27.03 12.12 49.24
C ALA A 41 26.71 10.62 49.22
N VAL A 42 26.65 9.98 50.41
CA VAL A 42 26.47 8.53 50.51
C VAL A 42 25.47 8.22 51.62
N PHE A 43 24.39 7.55 51.32
CA PHE A 43 23.35 7.19 52.30
C PHE A 43 22.94 5.73 52.19
N GLY A 44 22.91 5.03 53.32
CA GLY A 44 22.44 3.66 53.39
C GLY A 44 23.48 2.67 53.92
N TYR A 45 23.64 1.53 53.25
CA TYR A 45 24.48 0.43 53.72
C TYR A 45 25.47 -0.03 52.65
N GLN A 46 26.75 -0.12 52.99
CA GLN A 46 27.82 -0.66 52.13
C GLN A 46 27.95 0.01 50.75
N ASN A 47 27.60 1.30 50.63
CA ASN A 47 27.80 2.02 49.40
C ASN A 47 29.22 2.55 49.25
N VAL A 48 29.74 2.57 48.02
CA VAL A 48 31.10 3.07 47.73
C VAL A 48 31.05 4.20 46.71
N VAL A 49 31.57 5.37 47.06
CA VAL A 49 31.67 6.53 46.15
C VAL A 49 33.16 6.95 46.05
N ASN A 50 33.73 6.70 44.88
CA ASN A 50 35.13 6.99 44.55
C ASN A 50 35.30 8.20 43.62
N ALA A 51 34.20 8.88 43.25
CA ALA A 51 34.20 9.98 42.27
C ALA A 51 33.67 11.29 42.88
N ASN A 52 34.19 12.43 42.36
CA ASN A 52 33.79 13.76 42.81
C ASN A 52 32.34 14.11 42.39
N ASN A 53 31.66 14.90 43.22
CA ASN A 53 30.27 15.36 42.97
C ASN A 53 29.29 14.20 42.73
N ALA A 54 29.48 13.10 43.41
CA ALA A 54 28.73 11.87 43.15
C ALA A 54 27.84 11.51 44.36
N LEU A 55 26.77 10.77 44.08
CA LEU A 55 25.77 10.40 45.07
C LEU A 55 25.48 8.89 45.01
N ALA A 56 25.51 8.23 46.17
CA ALA A 56 24.99 6.88 46.33
C ALA A 56 23.88 6.83 47.39
N ILE A 57 22.76 6.16 47.09
CA ILE A 57 21.66 5.99 48.05
C ILE A 57 21.16 4.54 48.00
N GLY A 58 21.13 3.85 49.13
CA GLY A 58 20.61 2.49 49.23
C GLY A 58 21.63 1.50 49.78
N GLU A 59 21.76 0.34 49.15
CA GLU A 59 22.60 -0.75 49.65
C GLU A 59 23.56 -1.25 48.54
N ASN A 60 24.85 -1.40 48.90
CA ASN A 60 25.88 -1.98 48.02
C ASN A 60 26.06 -1.24 46.68
N ASN A 61 25.73 0.03 46.59
CA ASN A 61 25.91 0.78 45.36
C ASN A 61 27.35 1.27 45.17
N THR A 62 27.81 1.32 43.94
CA THR A 62 29.17 1.82 43.61
C THR A 62 29.09 2.98 42.64
N VAL A 63 29.78 4.10 42.96
CA VAL A 63 29.88 5.25 42.04
C VAL A 63 31.37 5.57 41.82
N ASN A 64 31.83 5.29 40.62
CA ASN A 64 33.19 5.60 40.15
C ASN A 64 33.21 6.77 39.14
N GLY A 65 32.04 7.17 38.64
CA GLY A 65 31.89 8.27 37.71
C GLY A 65 31.71 9.64 38.38
N THR A 66 32.43 10.67 37.91
CA THR A 66 32.26 12.05 38.36
C THR A 66 30.89 12.60 37.93
N ASN A 67 30.23 13.39 38.79
CA ASN A 67 28.88 13.92 38.60
C ASN A 67 27.83 12.83 38.40
N SER A 68 27.96 11.70 39.05
CA SER A 68 27.13 10.53 38.83
C SER A 68 26.31 10.10 40.04
N PHE A 69 25.29 9.34 39.81
CA PHE A 69 24.37 8.83 40.81
C PHE A 69 24.20 7.31 40.72
N ALA A 70 24.30 6.60 41.84
CA ALA A 70 23.83 5.23 41.95
C ALA A 70 22.83 5.09 43.10
N GLY A 71 21.66 4.53 42.84
CA GLY A 71 20.61 4.35 43.85
C GLY A 71 19.91 3.01 43.76
N GLY A 72 19.52 2.48 44.92
CA GLY A 72 18.85 1.18 45.03
C GLY A 72 19.70 0.12 45.71
N ASN A 73 19.77 -1.08 45.14
CA ASN A 73 20.56 -2.19 45.67
C ASN A 73 21.54 -2.72 44.62
N ASN A 74 22.82 -2.77 44.90
CA ASN A 74 23.88 -3.25 44.00
C ASN A 74 23.95 -2.49 42.65
N SER A 75 23.63 -1.19 42.63
CA SER A 75 23.71 -0.38 41.41
C SER A 75 25.12 0.14 41.20
N LYS A 76 25.50 0.35 39.92
CA LYS A 76 26.83 0.86 39.54
C LYS A 76 26.75 2.04 38.60
N ALA A 77 27.46 3.12 38.92
CA ALA A 77 27.64 4.30 38.06
C ALA A 77 29.13 4.48 37.79
N GLU A 78 29.64 3.96 36.68
CA GLU A 78 31.08 3.90 36.38
C GLU A 78 31.56 5.08 35.54
N GLY A 79 30.78 5.49 34.55
CA GLY A 79 31.13 6.59 33.67
C GLY A 79 30.84 7.97 34.27
N ARG A 80 31.42 9.04 33.72
CA ARG A 80 31.13 10.43 34.07
C ARG A 80 29.71 10.82 33.63
N ASN A 81 29.01 11.62 34.45
CA ASN A 81 27.66 12.08 34.24
C ASN A 81 26.67 10.90 34.02
N THR A 82 26.78 9.87 34.84
CA THR A 82 25.89 8.69 34.74
C THR A 82 24.84 8.69 35.86
N PHE A 83 23.73 8.01 35.54
CA PHE A 83 22.66 7.80 36.50
C PHE A 83 22.23 6.32 36.49
N ALA A 84 22.47 5.62 37.61
CA ALA A 84 22.06 4.23 37.80
C ALA A 84 21.06 4.13 38.95
N PHE A 85 19.84 3.74 38.70
CA PHE A 85 18.80 3.63 39.72
C PHE A 85 17.97 2.34 39.58
N GLY A 86 18.06 1.48 40.59
CA GLY A 86 17.30 0.21 40.65
C GLY A 86 18.08 -0.87 41.39
N SER A 87 17.57 -2.11 41.35
CA SER A 87 18.36 -3.24 41.85
C SER A 87 19.26 -3.76 40.74
N HIS A 88 20.57 -3.80 40.93
CA HIS A 88 21.57 -4.18 39.93
C HIS A 88 21.53 -3.31 38.66
N ALA A 89 21.20 -2.03 38.79
CA ALA A 89 21.27 -1.11 37.66
C ALA A 89 22.74 -0.75 37.38
N GLU A 90 23.17 -0.77 36.12
CA GLU A 90 24.55 -0.53 35.69
C GLU A 90 24.65 0.55 34.61
N ALA A 91 25.21 1.72 34.93
CA ALA A 91 25.56 2.77 33.99
C ALA A 91 27.09 2.78 33.83
N LEU A 92 27.62 2.11 32.78
CA LEU A 92 29.02 1.73 32.71
C LEU A 92 29.90 2.71 31.91
N THR A 93 29.31 3.53 31.06
CA THR A 93 30.03 4.48 30.20
C THR A 93 29.52 5.90 30.45
N GLU A 94 30.20 6.91 29.89
CA GLU A 94 29.86 8.32 30.13
C GLU A 94 28.51 8.72 29.53
N TYR A 95 27.82 9.65 30.19
CA TYR A 95 26.53 10.26 29.81
C TYR A 95 25.37 9.26 29.74
N THR A 96 25.39 8.20 30.51
CA THR A 96 24.38 7.15 30.43
C THR A 96 23.41 7.13 31.60
N TYR A 97 22.18 6.64 31.32
CA TYR A 97 21.10 6.52 32.29
C TYR A 97 20.59 5.06 32.33
N ALA A 98 20.78 4.37 33.45
CA ALA A 98 20.25 3.02 33.68
C ALA A 98 19.24 3.07 34.83
N ILE A 99 17.96 2.99 34.52
CA ILE A 99 16.84 3.12 35.46
C ILE A 99 15.96 1.86 35.43
N GLY A 100 15.94 1.12 36.54
CA GLY A 100 15.15 -0.11 36.68
C GLY A 100 16.00 -1.26 37.22
N SER A 101 15.32 -2.31 37.68
CA SER A 101 16.03 -3.51 38.14
C SER A 101 16.76 -4.17 36.96
N GLN A 102 18.07 -4.42 37.12
CA GLN A 102 18.92 -4.99 36.06
C GLN A 102 18.96 -4.17 34.75
N ALA A 103 18.63 -2.88 34.81
CA ALA A 103 18.86 -1.98 33.70
C ALA A 103 20.33 -1.77 33.47
N ARG A 104 20.82 -1.80 32.23
CA ARG A 104 22.25 -1.70 31.92
C ARG A 104 22.53 -0.86 30.70
N THR A 105 23.48 0.04 30.81
CA THR A 105 24.06 0.76 29.67
C THR A 105 25.57 0.45 29.58
N SER A 106 26.08 0.24 28.36
CA SER A 106 27.48 -0.06 28.12
C SER A 106 28.11 0.73 26.97
N ALA A 107 27.35 1.63 26.34
CA ALA A 107 27.81 2.50 25.28
C ALA A 107 27.62 3.97 25.68
N TYR A 108 28.42 4.86 25.11
CA TYR A 108 28.39 6.31 25.33
C TYR A 108 27.00 6.90 24.98
N ASP A 109 26.52 7.82 25.82
CA ASP A 109 25.25 8.54 25.61
C ASP A 109 24.01 7.64 25.54
N ALA A 110 24.05 6.45 26.12
CA ALA A 110 22.96 5.48 26.07
C ALA A 110 22.01 5.61 27.27
N ILE A 111 20.73 5.33 27.03
CA ILE A 111 19.63 5.36 28.00
C ILE A 111 18.95 3.99 28.07
N ALA A 112 18.91 3.38 29.26
CA ALA A 112 18.17 2.15 29.53
C ALA A 112 17.17 2.38 30.68
N ILE A 113 15.86 2.32 30.38
CA ILE A 113 14.80 2.51 31.38
C ILE A 113 13.88 1.30 31.39
N GLY A 114 13.86 0.56 32.51
CA GLY A 114 13.00 -0.58 32.76
C GLY A 114 13.74 -1.82 33.27
N ASN A 115 12.97 -2.85 33.57
CA ASN A 115 13.51 -4.07 34.16
C ASN A 115 14.22 -4.94 33.09
N GLY A 116 15.47 -5.33 33.37
CA GLY A 116 16.26 -6.20 32.50
C GLY A 116 16.55 -5.62 31.12
N THR A 117 16.56 -4.30 30.99
CA THR A 117 16.78 -3.59 29.75
C THR A 117 18.26 -3.30 29.51
N TYR A 118 18.76 -3.56 28.33
CA TYR A 118 20.15 -3.34 27.95
C TYR A 118 20.28 -2.37 26.76
N ALA A 119 21.01 -1.27 26.97
CA ALA A 119 21.37 -0.30 25.93
C ALA A 119 22.89 -0.35 25.72
N GLY A 120 23.32 -1.07 24.68
CA GLY A 120 24.72 -1.31 24.34
C GLY A 120 25.18 -0.58 23.05
N GLY A 121 24.31 0.13 22.36
CA GLY A 121 24.66 1.00 21.23
C GLY A 121 24.89 2.45 21.68
N VAL A 122 25.80 3.16 21.00
CA VAL A 122 26.08 4.60 21.24
C VAL A 122 24.81 5.41 20.95
N SER A 123 24.48 6.35 21.81
CA SER A 123 23.30 7.22 21.69
C SER A 123 21.97 6.45 21.52
N SER A 124 21.90 5.23 22.04
CA SER A 124 20.68 4.42 22.00
C SER A 124 19.74 4.76 23.17
N VAL A 125 18.42 4.74 22.90
CA VAL A 125 17.37 4.94 23.88
C VAL A 125 16.51 3.70 23.99
N VAL A 126 16.55 3.02 25.14
CA VAL A 126 15.87 1.74 25.34
C VAL A 126 14.94 1.82 26.56
N ILE A 127 13.63 1.75 26.30
CA ILE A 127 12.60 1.91 27.34
C ILE A 127 11.70 0.67 27.36
N GLY A 128 11.46 0.14 28.57
CA GLY A 128 10.54 -0.96 28.82
C GLY A 128 11.17 -2.14 29.52
N ARG A 129 10.79 -3.37 29.16
CA ARG A 129 11.25 -4.56 29.90
C ARG A 129 11.96 -5.56 28.98
N SER A 130 13.10 -6.06 29.46
CA SER A 130 13.83 -7.15 28.78
C SER A 130 14.13 -6.86 27.31
N ASN A 131 14.47 -5.62 27.00
CA ASN A 131 14.97 -5.23 25.67
C ASN A 131 16.50 -5.36 25.64
N ALA A 132 17.07 -5.84 24.54
CA ALA A 132 18.52 -5.92 24.36
C ALA A 132 18.92 -5.28 23.03
N VAL A 133 19.64 -4.16 23.11
CA VAL A 133 20.01 -3.31 21.98
C VAL A 133 21.50 -3.13 21.91
N SER A 134 22.10 -3.36 20.76
CA SER A 134 23.51 -3.09 20.48
C SER A 134 23.73 -2.18 19.25
N GLY A 135 22.67 -1.81 18.55
CA GLY A 135 22.71 -0.86 17.44
C GLY A 135 22.85 0.58 17.91
N ASP A 136 23.76 1.34 17.28
CA ASP A 136 23.98 2.76 17.57
C ASP A 136 22.82 3.63 17.09
N ASN A 137 22.57 4.76 17.76
CA ASN A 137 21.52 5.73 17.41
C ASN A 137 20.11 5.08 17.29
N THR A 138 19.86 4.04 18.07
CA THR A 138 18.64 3.23 17.97
C THR A 138 17.69 3.50 19.13
N THR A 139 16.42 3.70 18.83
CA THR A 139 15.37 3.85 19.83
C THR A 139 14.52 2.58 19.92
N VAL A 140 14.41 2.02 21.13
CA VAL A 140 13.55 0.87 21.41
C VAL A 140 12.57 1.18 22.53
N ILE A 141 11.29 1.02 22.29
CA ILE A 141 10.22 1.21 23.28
C ILE A 141 9.32 -0.05 23.30
N GLY A 142 9.23 -0.70 24.45
CA GLY A 142 8.37 -1.87 24.59
C GLY A 142 8.99 -2.99 25.43
N ALA A 143 8.70 -4.25 25.07
CA ALA A 143 9.24 -5.35 25.86
C ALA A 143 9.72 -6.53 24.98
N ASN A 144 10.71 -7.26 25.50
CA ASN A 144 11.27 -8.46 24.88
C ASN A 144 11.82 -8.24 23.45
N ASN A 145 12.12 -7.00 23.07
CA ASN A 145 12.80 -6.75 21.81
C ASN A 145 14.29 -7.08 22.03
N GLN A 146 14.64 -8.30 21.73
CA GLN A 146 15.98 -8.84 21.91
C GLN A 146 16.71 -8.93 20.58
N SER A 147 18.03 -8.89 20.61
CA SER A 147 18.85 -8.94 19.40
C SER A 147 18.58 -7.77 18.43
N VAL A 148 18.33 -6.56 18.97
CA VAL A 148 18.26 -5.34 18.17
C VAL A 148 19.68 -4.89 17.87
N THR A 149 20.20 -5.28 16.72
CA THR A 149 21.56 -5.00 16.25
C THR A 149 21.63 -3.89 15.21
N ALA A 150 20.49 -3.57 14.59
CA ALA A 150 20.37 -2.49 13.62
C ALA A 150 20.68 -1.13 14.24
N GLY A 151 21.60 -0.38 13.63
CA GLY A 151 21.83 1.03 13.96
C GLY A 151 20.81 1.97 13.31
N GLN A 152 20.71 3.22 13.82
CA GLN A 152 19.85 4.27 13.25
C GLN A 152 18.38 3.84 13.08
N SER A 153 17.87 3.04 14.02
CA SER A 153 16.61 2.32 13.88
C SER A 153 15.60 2.70 14.96
N LEU A 154 14.32 2.48 14.68
CA LEU A 154 13.21 2.67 15.62
C LEU A 154 12.41 1.37 15.79
N ILE A 155 12.39 0.84 17.01
CA ILE A 155 11.65 -0.38 17.34
C ILE A 155 10.64 -0.09 18.45
N MET A 156 9.38 -0.31 18.19
CA MET A 156 8.30 -0.15 19.16
C MET A 156 7.44 -1.41 19.25
N GLY A 157 7.19 -1.89 20.47
CA GLY A 157 6.28 -2.99 20.71
C GLY A 157 6.88 -4.17 21.44
N TYR A 158 6.49 -5.38 21.07
CA TYR A 158 6.82 -6.59 21.81
C TYR A 158 7.44 -7.67 20.93
N ASN A 159 8.55 -8.26 21.41
CA ASN A 159 9.21 -9.42 20.79
C ASN A 159 9.54 -9.22 19.32
N ASN A 160 10.02 -8.02 18.95
CA ASN A 160 10.47 -7.73 17.61
C ASN A 160 11.96 -8.02 17.46
N VAL A 161 12.37 -8.38 16.25
CA VAL A 161 13.76 -8.73 15.92
C VAL A 161 14.23 -7.92 14.71
N THR A 162 15.43 -7.34 14.79
CA THR A 162 16.07 -6.69 13.64
C THR A 162 17.24 -7.51 13.12
N GLY A 163 17.59 -7.33 11.85
CA GLY A 163 18.88 -7.75 11.31
C GLY A 163 20.01 -6.77 11.72
N SER A 164 21.19 -6.97 11.15
CA SER A 164 22.38 -6.12 11.38
C SER A 164 22.40 -4.85 10.53
N GLU A 165 21.59 -4.78 9.49
CA GLU A 165 21.51 -3.63 8.59
C GLU A 165 20.89 -2.42 9.31
N GLN A 166 21.17 -1.20 8.82
CA GLN A 166 20.74 0.05 9.45
C GLN A 166 19.35 0.52 8.97
N GLU A 167 18.84 1.58 9.61
CA GLU A 167 17.66 2.35 9.19
C GLU A 167 16.37 1.52 9.21
N GLN A 168 16.24 0.61 10.17
CA GLN A 168 15.06 -0.25 10.28
C GLN A 168 13.99 0.38 11.18
N ILE A 169 12.73 0.26 10.78
CA ILE A 169 11.58 0.71 11.57
C ILE A 169 10.68 -0.51 11.87
N VAL A 170 10.43 -0.77 13.13
CA VAL A 170 9.48 -1.79 13.57
C VAL A 170 8.50 -1.20 14.57
N VAL A 171 7.24 -1.17 14.23
CA VAL A 171 6.14 -0.84 15.13
C VAL A 171 5.19 -2.02 15.17
N GLY A 172 5.38 -2.93 16.14
CA GLY A 172 4.61 -4.16 16.10
C GLY A 172 4.85 -5.18 17.20
N VAL A 173 4.35 -6.36 16.97
CA VAL A 173 4.47 -7.52 17.85
C VAL A 173 4.94 -8.72 17.07
N ASN A 174 5.95 -9.42 17.55
CA ASN A 174 6.53 -10.61 16.88
C ASN A 174 6.95 -10.34 15.43
N SER A 175 7.41 -9.15 15.14
CA SER A 175 7.72 -8.71 13.78
C SER A 175 9.23 -8.76 13.54
N LYS A 176 9.62 -8.87 12.27
CA LYS A 176 11.02 -9.02 11.88
C LYS A 176 11.39 -8.09 10.73
N THR A 177 12.53 -7.42 10.88
CA THR A 177 13.21 -6.71 9.79
C THR A 177 14.60 -7.29 9.60
N SER A 178 15.16 -7.22 8.39
CA SER A 178 16.56 -7.60 8.15
C SER A 178 17.21 -6.85 6.98
N GLY A 179 16.44 -6.23 6.10
CA GLY A 179 16.98 -5.35 5.05
C GLY A 179 17.30 -3.96 5.58
N GLN A 180 18.30 -3.29 5.02
CA GLN A 180 18.52 -1.86 5.26
C GLN A 180 17.28 -1.06 4.81
N GLY A 181 16.91 -0.02 5.53
CA GLY A 181 15.72 0.79 5.23
C GLY A 181 14.38 0.06 5.42
N ALA A 182 14.39 -1.17 5.96
CA ALA A 182 13.18 -1.97 6.09
C ALA A 182 12.22 -1.45 7.15
N THR A 183 10.94 -1.37 6.81
CA THR A 183 9.87 -0.89 7.69
C THR A 183 8.80 -1.96 7.91
N VAL A 184 8.47 -2.25 9.16
CA VAL A 184 7.32 -3.08 9.55
C VAL A 184 6.38 -2.29 10.47
N ILE A 185 5.10 -2.28 10.13
CA ILE A 185 4.04 -1.78 11.02
C ILE A 185 2.95 -2.84 11.11
N GLY A 186 2.86 -3.54 12.25
CA GLY A 186 1.87 -4.60 12.47
C GLY A 186 2.36 -5.77 13.29
N THR A 187 1.58 -6.83 13.35
CA THR A 187 1.89 -8.06 14.10
C THR A 187 2.36 -9.13 13.12
N HIS A 188 3.42 -9.88 13.48
CA HIS A 188 4.03 -10.93 12.64
C HIS A 188 4.44 -10.43 11.24
N GLY A 189 4.69 -9.13 11.09
CA GLY A 189 5.18 -8.55 9.84
C GLY A 189 6.63 -8.91 9.60
N GLN A 190 7.00 -9.07 8.34
CA GLN A 190 8.37 -9.34 7.91
C GLN A 190 8.75 -8.40 6.76
N ALA A 191 9.82 -7.63 6.94
CA ALA A 191 10.42 -6.80 5.91
C ALA A 191 11.90 -7.18 5.81
N THR A 192 12.24 -8.00 4.82
CA THR A 192 13.56 -8.64 4.72
C THR A 192 14.38 -8.19 3.51
N GLY A 193 13.76 -7.60 2.52
CA GLY A 193 14.43 -6.98 1.39
C GLY A 193 14.96 -5.58 1.73
N TYR A 194 15.83 -5.05 0.87
CA TYR A 194 16.33 -3.69 0.92
C TYR A 194 15.20 -2.67 0.64
N ASP A 195 15.07 -1.63 1.45
CA ASP A 195 14.04 -0.56 1.34
C ASP A 195 12.61 -1.11 1.24
N THR A 196 12.30 -2.18 1.97
CA THR A 196 10.96 -2.77 1.95
C THR A 196 10.05 -2.22 3.03
N THR A 197 8.76 -2.20 2.74
CA THR A 197 7.74 -1.77 3.69
C THR A 197 6.65 -2.84 3.84
N ALA A 198 6.41 -3.32 5.06
CA ALA A 198 5.38 -4.29 5.41
C ALA A 198 4.39 -3.67 6.41
N ILE A 199 3.17 -3.39 6.00
CA ILE A 199 2.13 -2.77 6.84
C ILE A 199 0.91 -3.68 6.94
N GLY A 200 0.63 -4.17 8.14
CA GLY A 200 -0.48 -5.05 8.46
C GLY A 200 -0.06 -6.30 9.23
N ASN A 201 -1.02 -7.14 9.55
CA ASN A 201 -0.77 -8.41 10.23
C ASN A 201 -0.27 -9.47 9.24
N ASN A 202 0.72 -10.27 9.61
CA ASN A 202 1.31 -11.34 8.77
C ASN A 202 1.74 -10.86 7.37
N THR A 203 2.18 -9.63 7.24
CA THR A 203 2.69 -9.08 5.98
C THR A 203 4.11 -9.55 5.71
N ILE A 204 4.45 -9.80 4.45
CA ILE A 204 5.80 -10.17 4.03
C ILE A 204 6.24 -9.29 2.87
N ALA A 205 7.26 -8.48 3.10
CA ALA A 205 7.92 -7.67 2.09
C ALA A 205 9.36 -8.14 1.92
N ASP A 206 9.59 -9.07 0.99
CA ASP A 206 10.88 -9.73 0.75
C ASP A 206 11.55 -9.31 -0.58
N LYS A 207 10.86 -8.53 -1.41
CA LYS A 207 11.39 -8.00 -2.67
C LYS A 207 11.90 -6.58 -2.48
N PRO A 208 13.13 -6.26 -2.91
CA PRO A 208 13.69 -4.91 -2.74
C PRO A 208 12.77 -3.79 -3.25
N ASN A 209 12.79 -2.65 -2.56
CA ASN A 209 12.00 -1.45 -2.88
C ASN A 209 10.48 -1.68 -2.94
N SER A 210 9.99 -2.78 -2.40
CA SER A 210 8.58 -3.18 -2.52
C SER A 210 7.80 -2.98 -1.24
N VAL A 211 6.49 -2.84 -1.39
CA VAL A 211 5.54 -2.59 -0.29
C VAL A 211 4.53 -3.72 -0.21
N ALA A 212 4.40 -4.35 0.96
CA ALA A 212 3.31 -5.27 1.30
C ALA A 212 2.31 -4.53 2.19
N LEU A 213 1.09 -4.33 1.73
CA LEU A 213 0.10 -3.49 2.39
C LEU A 213 -1.19 -4.22 2.68
N GLY A 214 -1.56 -4.27 3.96
CA GLY A 214 -2.74 -4.98 4.45
C GLY A 214 -2.43 -6.39 4.94
N THR A 215 -3.28 -6.89 5.82
CA THR A 215 -3.14 -8.23 6.45
C THR A 215 -2.88 -9.33 5.43
N ASN A 216 -1.87 -10.16 5.69
CA ASN A 216 -1.45 -11.28 4.84
C ASN A 216 -1.01 -10.88 3.42
N SER A 217 -0.67 -9.62 3.20
CA SER A 217 -0.07 -9.21 1.92
C SER A 217 1.37 -9.68 1.82
N VAL A 218 1.74 -10.15 0.65
CA VAL A 218 3.09 -10.66 0.35
C VAL A 218 3.58 -10.06 -0.97
N THR A 219 4.78 -9.53 -0.98
CA THR A 219 5.42 -9.07 -2.24
C THR A 219 5.81 -10.27 -3.10
N ASP A 220 5.78 -10.09 -4.39
CA ASP A 220 6.28 -11.03 -5.40
C ASP A 220 7.22 -10.28 -6.35
N ASP A 221 7.90 -10.99 -7.24
CA ASP A 221 8.74 -10.34 -8.23
C ASP A 221 7.91 -9.43 -9.15
N ALA A 222 8.47 -8.27 -9.49
CA ALA A 222 7.87 -7.40 -10.48
C ALA A 222 7.83 -8.10 -11.85
N VAL A 223 6.72 -7.99 -12.55
CA VAL A 223 6.52 -8.59 -13.87
C VAL A 223 6.39 -7.51 -14.91
N ASN A 224 7.26 -7.54 -15.91
CA ASN A 224 7.23 -6.61 -17.03
C ASN A 224 6.32 -7.15 -18.14
N GLN A 225 5.21 -6.46 -18.38
CA GLN A 225 4.30 -6.75 -19.48
C GLN A 225 4.56 -5.75 -20.62
N LEU A 226 5.35 -6.16 -21.61
CA LEU A 226 5.79 -5.28 -22.70
C LEU A 226 4.66 -4.95 -23.67
N GLN A 227 3.82 -5.92 -23.98
CA GLN A 227 2.81 -5.82 -25.03
C GLN A 227 1.71 -6.85 -24.87
N ALA A 228 0.60 -6.62 -25.53
CA ALA A 228 -0.43 -7.63 -25.76
C ALA A 228 -0.78 -7.71 -27.25
N MET A 229 -1.17 -8.90 -27.70
CA MET A 229 -1.69 -9.10 -29.04
C MET A 229 -3.20 -9.27 -28.98
N VAL A 230 -3.93 -8.43 -29.71
CA VAL A 230 -5.38 -8.50 -29.84
C VAL A 230 -5.71 -8.47 -31.33
N ASN A 231 -6.41 -9.48 -31.81
CA ASN A 231 -6.82 -9.60 -33.21
C ASN A 231 -5.66 -9.36 -34.22
N ASN A 232 -4.53 -10.08 -34.02
CA ASN A 232 -3.29 -9.97 -34.80
C ASN A 232 -2.60 -8.59 -34.81
N THR A 233 -3.04 -7.65 -33.96
CA THR A 233 -2.39 -6.36 -33.77
C THR A 233 -1.67 -6.37 -32.44
N THR A 234 -0.37 -5.99 -32.46
CA THR A 234 0.45 -5.83 -31.25
C THR A 234 0.26 -4.45 -30.68
N TYR A 235 -0.12 -4.38 -29.42
CA TYR A 235 -0.22 -3.15 -28.62
C TYR A 235 0.92 -3.12 -27.61
N VAL A 236 1.77 -2.11 -27.70
CA VAL A 236 2.89 -1.90 -26.78
C VAL A 236 2.43 -1.08 -25.59
N PHE A 237 2.84 -1.47 -24.39
CA PHE A 237 2.48 -0.81 -23.15
C PHE A 237 3.55 0.16 -22.67
N ALA A 238 3.15 1.18 -21.90
CA ALA A 238 4.06 2.04 -21.15
C ALA A 238 4.42 1.40 -19.79
N GLY A 239 5.51 1.86 -19.14
CA GLY A 239 5.91 1.41 -17.82
C GLY A 239 6.33 -0.06 -17.76
N THR A 240 7.08 -0.51 -18.75
CA THR A 240 7.47 -1.92 -18.93
C THR A 240 8.72 -2.33 -18.17
N ASP A 241 9.30 -1.46 -17.36
CA ASP A 241 10.53 -1.65 -16.58
C ASP A 241 10.26 -1.62 -15.06
N ALA A 242 9.19 -2.27 -14.63
CA ALA A 242 8.84 -2.37 -13.22
C ALA A 242 9.97 -3.04 -12.42
N THR A 243 10.51 -2.32 -11.44
CA THR A 243 11.61 -2.78 -10.57
C THR A 243 11.14 -3.23 -9.18
N SER A 244 9.92 -2.88 -8.81
CA SER A 244 9.33 -3.17 -7.49
C SER A 244 7.82 -3.24 -7.56
N VAL A 245 7.18 -3.67 -6.48
CA VAL A 245 5.73 -3.85 -6.41
C VAL A 245 5.12 -3.21 -5.16
N VAL A 246 3.89 -2.75 -5.28
CA VAL A 246 3.00 -2.54 -4.13
C VAL A 246 2.01 -3.70 -4.11
N SER A 247 2.24 -4.66 -3.22
CA SER A 247 1.35 -5.80 -3.05
C SER A 247 0.32 -5.51 -1.96
N ILE A 248 -0.95 -5.62 -2.31
CA ILE A 248 -2.07 -5.46 -1.38
C ILE A 248 -2.81 -6.79 -1.15
N GLY A 249 -2.17 -7.89 -1.48
CA GLY A 249 -2.70 -9.25 -1.33
C GLY A 249 -1.62 -10.30 -1.33
N SER A 250 -2.03 -11.55 -1.52
CA SER A 250 -1.10 -12.68 -1.63
C SER A 250 -1.62 -13.72 -2.60
N LYS A 251 -0.70 -14.42 -3.24
CA LYS A 251 -0.94 -15.73 -3.88
C LYS A 251 -0.71 -16.84 -2.84
N ASP A 252 -1.22 -18.02 -3.09
CA ASP A 252 -0.83 -19.20 -2.32
C ASP A 252 0.68 -19.43 -2.46
N ARG A 253 1.40 -19.40 -1.34
CA ARG A 253 2.85 -19.54 -1.32
C ARG A 253 3.24 -20.71 -0.42
N ALA A 254 3.88 -21.73 -0.98
CA ALA A 254 4.41 -22.85 -0.23
C ALA A 254 5.53 -22.39 0.72
N GLY A 255 5.48 -22.82 1.99
CA GLY A 255 6.52 -22.54 3.00
C GLY A 255 6.23 -21.37 3.95
N TYR A 256 5.15 -20.62 3.77
CA TYR A 256 4.75 -19.50 4.65
C TYR A 256 3.50 -19.80 5.49
N GLY A 257 3.28 -21.04 5.87
CA GLY A 257 2.12 -21.45 6.67
C GLY A 257 0.80 -21.31 5.91
N SER A 258 -0.27 -20.98 6.63
CA SER A 258 -1.62 -20.84 6.05
C SER A 258 -1.86 -19.46 5.41
N VAL A 259 -0.91 -18.93 4.62
CA VAL A 259 -1.17 -17.70 3.85
C VAL A 259 -2.18 -18.04 2.76
N LYS A 260 -3.44 -17.78 3.04
CA LYS A 260 -4.53 -17.94 2.07
C LYS A 260 -4.39 -16.90 0.97
N HIS A 261 -4.89 -17.23 -0.21
CA HIS A 261 -5.04 -16.30 -1.32
C HIS A 261 -5.89 -15.09 -0.89
N TYR A 262 -5.27 -13.91 -0.79
CA TYR A 262 -5.94 -12.65 -0.48
C TYR A 262 -5.93 -11.74 -1.68
N VAL A 263 -7.10 -11.41 -2.17
CA VAL A 263 -7.30 -10.43 -3.24
C VAL A 263 -8.11 -9.25 -2.70
N ARG A 264 -7.74 -8.04 -3.09
CA ARG A 264 -8.36 -6.80 -2.59
C ARG A 264 -8.63 -5.83 -3.73
N GLN A 265 -9.61 -4.99 -3.50
CA GLN A 265 -9.93 -3.88 -4.39
C GLN A 265 -9.17 -2.62 -3.96
N ILE A 266 -8.82 -1.77 -4.92
CA ILE A 266 -8.41 -0.39 -4.67
C ILE A 266 -9.54 0.53 -5.09
N GLN A 267 -10.03 1.39 -4.20
CA GLN A 267 -11.22 2.22 -4.39
C GLN A 267 -10.87 3.72 -4.42
N ASN A 268 -11.80 4.56 -4.95
CA ASN A 268 -11.66 6.02 -5.08
C ASN A 268 -10.48 6.45 -5.95
N VAL A 269 -10.30 5.71 -7.05
CA VAL A 269 -9.32 6.02 -8.07
C VAL A 269 -9.84 7.19 -8.91
N ALA A 270 -9.09 8.29 -9.00
CA ALA A 270 -9.36 9.34 -9.97
C ALA A 270 -9.16 8.82 -11.41
N ALA A 271 -9.75 9.50 -12.38
CA ALA A 271 -9.48 9.19 -13.77
C ALA A 271 -8.01 9.43 -14.10
N GLY A 272 -7.34 8.41 -14.60
CA GLY A 272 -5.97 8.49 -15.11
C GLY A 272 -5.92 9.08 -16.52
N ARG A 273 -4.75 9.50 -16.97
CA ARG A 273 -4.53 9.89 -18.37
C ARG A 273 -4.66 8.67 -19.26
N VAL A 274 -5.30 8.84 -20.40
CA VAL A 274 -5.47 7.77 -21.39
C VAL A 274 -4.72 8.15 -22.65
N ASP A 275 -3.43 7.86 -22.66
CA ASP A 275 -2.55 8.01 -23.82
C ASP A 275 -1.53 6.87 -23.87
N ALA A 276 -0.78 6.78 -24.98
CA ALA A 276 0.15 5.66 -25.21
C ALA A 276 1.35 5.66 -24.25
N SER A 277 1.64 6.75 -23.55
CA SER A 277 2.74 6.90 -22.60
C SER A 277 2.30 6.84 -21.15
N SER A 278 0.99 6.79 -20.89
CA SER A 278 0.45 6.85 -19.53
C SER A 278 0.73 5.57 -18.76
N THR A 279 1.16 5.76 -17.52
CA THR A 279 1.26 4.73 -16.48
C THR A 279 0.23 4.94 -15.36
N ASP A 280 -0.72 5.85 -15.58
CA ASP A 280 -1.79 6.11 -14.61
C ASP A 280 -2.78 4.94 -14.61
N ALA A 281 -3.39 4.68 -13.45
CA ALA A 281 -4.48 3.72 -13.38
C ALA A 281 -5.75 4.28 -14.01
N VAL A 282 -6.48 3.42 -14.69
CA VAL A 282 -7.79 3.75 -15.28
C VAL A 282 -8.90 3.37 -14.31
N ASN A 283 -9.81 4.29 -14.02
CA ASN A 283 -10.97 3.99 -13.19
C ASN A 283 -12.17 3.49 -14.03
N GLY A 284 -13.20 3.01 -13.32
CA GLY A 284 -14.37 2.41 -13.95
C GLY A 284 -15.18 3.35 -14.83
N SER A 285 -15.15 4.66 -14.58
CA SER A 285 -15.88 5.61 -15.42
C SER A 285 -15.25 5.76 -16.81
N GLN A 286 -13.92 5.73 -16.89
CA GLN A 286 -13.19 5.75 -18.16
C GLN A 286 -13.47 4.50 -18.98
N LEU A 287 -13.51 3.36 -18.30
CA LEU A 287 -13.82 2.09 -18.93
C LEU A 287 -15.29 1.98 -19.33
N HIS A 288 -16.20 2.52 -18.52
CA HIS A 288 -17.61 2.64 -18.89
C HIS A 288 -17.80 3.51 -20.13
N ALA A 289 -17.03 4.59 -20.27
CA ALA A 289 -17.01 5.41 -21.48
C ALA A 289 -16.55 4.60 -22.73
N ALA A 290 -15.49 3.81 -22.58
CA ALA A 290 -15.03 2.91 -23.65
C ALA A 290 -16.10 1.84 -24.00
N TYR A 291 -16.75 1.25 -22.99
CA TYR A 291 -17.86 0.31 -23.18
C TYR A 291 -19.03 0.95 -23.92
N ASN A 292 -19.42 2.17 -23.55
CA ASN A 292 -20.48 2.89 -24.24
C ASN A 292 -20.12 3.19 -25.70
N ALA A 293 -18.87 3.58 -25.97
CA ALA A 293 -18.39 3.78 -27.33
C ALA A 293 -18.46 2.48 -28.16
N ILE A 294 -18.09 1.34 -27.59
CA ILE A 294 -18.20 0.02 -28.23
C ILE A 294 -19.66 -0.36 -28.49
N ASN A 295 -20.55 -0.12 -27.52
CA ASN A 295 -21.98 -0.40 -27.71
C ASN A 295 -22.63 0.50 -28.78
N THR A 296 -22.22 1.79 -28.81
CA THR A 296 -22.66 2.71 -29.86
C THR A 296 -22.21 2.20 -31.24
N MET A 297 -20.93 1.84 -31.35
CA MET A 297 -20.37 1.28 -32.60
C MET A 297 -21.10 -0.01 -33.03
N ARG A 298 -21.45 -0.88 -32.07
CA ARG A 298 -22.23 -2.08 -32.32
C ARG A 298 -23.63 -1.73 -32.88
N THR A 299 -24.30 -0.76 -32.23
CA THR A 299 -25.62 -0.28 -32.69
C THR A 299 -25.55 0.31 -34.11
N ASP A 300 -24.49 1.09 -34.38
CA ASP A 300 -24.28 1.67 -35.70
C ASP A 300 -24.04 0.58 -36.78
N ILE A 301 -23.28 -0.47 -36.41
CA ILE A 301 -23.09 -1.64 -37.30
C ILE A 301 -24.41 -2.38 -37.53
N ASP A 302 -25.18 -2.65 -36.47
CA ASP A 302 -26.48 -3.35 -36.58
C ASP A 302 -27.44 -2.53 -37.45
N ASN A 303 -27.53 -1.20 -37.26
CA ASN A 303 -28.33 -0.31 -38.11
C ASN A 303 -27.86 -0.29 -39.56
N ALA A 304 -26.54 -0.32 -39.79
CA ALA A 304 -26.00 -0.38 -41.17
C ALA A 304 -26.30 -1.71 -41.84
N LEU A 305 -26.30 -2.83 -41.09
CA LEU A 305 -26.68 -4.14 -41.58
C LEU A 305 -28.17 -4.22 -41.93
N ASP A 306 -29.04 -3.67 -41.06
CA ASP A 306 -30.48 -3.60 -41.29
C ASP A 306 -30.79 -2.75 -42.54
N ALA A 307 -30.11 -1.61 -42.69
CA ALA A 307 -30.23 -0.78 -43.88
C ALA A 307 -29.76 -1.51 -45.15
N GLN A 308 -28.69 -2.30 -45.06
CA GLN A 308 -28.19 -3.12 -46.16
C GLN A 308 -29.20 -4.23 -46.52
N GLU A 309 -29.85 -4.85 -45.53
CA GLU A 309 -30.87 -5.87 -45.74
C GLU A 309 -32.13 -5.30 -46.44
N GLN A 310 -32.55 -4.09 -45.97
CA GLN A 310 -33.63 -3.35 -46.64
C GLN A 310 -33.29 -3.00 -48.10
N PHE A 311 -32.05 -2.53 -48.32
CA PHE A 311 -31.58 -2.26 -49.70
C PHE A 311 -31.58 -3.53 -50.56
N ASN A 312 -31.06 -4.64 -50.01
CA ASN A 312 -31.07 -5.94 -50.73
C ASN A 312 -32.50 -6.41 -51.02
N THR A 313 -33.43 -6.20 -50.09
CA THR A 313 -34.85 -6.51 -50.28
C THR A 313 -35.47 -5.62 -51.38
N ALA A 314 -35.17 -4.33 -51.40
CA ALA A 314 -35.63 -3.42 -52.46
C ALA A 314 -35.06 -3.80 -53.83
N VAL A 315 -33.77 -4.18 -53.86
CA VAL A 315 -33.11 -4.71 -55.07
C VAL A 315 -33.80 -6.01 -55.54
N HIS A 316 -34.10 -6.94 -54.60
CA HIS A 316 -34.84 -8.17 -54.91
C HIS A 316 -36.26 -7.89 -55.50
N ASN A 317 -36.98 -6.95 -54.86
CA ASN A 317 -38.31 -6.54 -55.36
C ASN A 317 -38.20 -5.87 -56.71
N THR A 318 -37.18 -5.05 -56.93
CA THR A 318 -36.95 -4.44 -58.28
C THR A 318 -36.56 -5.51 -59.27
N LEU A 319 -35.77 -6.53 -58.86
CA LEU A 319 -35.42 -7.67 -59.72
C LEU A 319 -36.66 -8.53 -60.06
N ALA A 320 -37.53 -8.74 -59.02
CA ALA A 320 -38.81 -9.44 -59.23
C ALA A 320 -39.75 -8.69 -60.25
N ASN A 321 -39.86 -7.38 -60.07
CA ASN A 321 -40.56 -6.49 -60.94
C ASN A 321 -40.00 -6.52 -62.40
N HIS A 322 -38.69 -6.54 -62.53
CA HIS A 322 -38.00 -6.69 -63.79
C HIS A 322 -38.26 -8.06 -64.40
N LYS A 323 -38.24 -9.15 -63.58
CA LYS A 323 -38.54 -10.50 -63.99
C LYS A 323 -40.01 -10.62 -64.52
N ASP A 324 -40.97 -9.95 -63.83
CA ASP A 324 -42.33 -9.90 -64.25
C ASP A 324 -42.51 -9.03 -65.53
N ALA A 325 -41.79 -7.91 -65.61
CA ALA A 325 -41.73 -7.10 -66.81
C ALA A 325 -41.09 -7.85 -67.98
N ILE A 326 -40.01 -8.61 -67.73
CA ILE A 326 -39.44 -9.54 -68.77
C ILE A 326 -40.38 -10.62 -69.17
N LYS A 327 -41.11 -11.25 -68.18
CA LYS A 327 -42.14 -12.24 -68.46
C LYS A 327 -43.27 -11.66 -69.28
N ASN A 328 -43.75 -10.45 -68.94
CA ASN A 328 -44.79 -9.74 -69.79
C ASN A 328 -44.24 -9.34 -71.14
N ASN A 329 -42.97 -8.94 -71.24
CA ASN A 329 -42.33 -8.69 -72.53
C ASN A 329 -42.09 -9.96 -73.33
N THR A 330 -41.85 -11.13 -72.66
CA THR A 330 -41.74 -12.45 -73.34
C THR A 330 -43.02 -12.86 -74.00
N GLN A 331 -44.17 -12.55 -73.42
CA GLN A 331 -45.47 -12.75 -74.06
C GLN A 331 -45.67 -11.81 -75.26
N ARG A 332 -45.04 -10.62 -75.30
CA ARG A 332 -45.05 -9.67 -76.41
C ARG A 332 -43.92 -9.91 -77.41
N ILE A 333 -42.88 -10.60 -76.99
CA ILE A 333 -41.67 -10.84 -77.81
C ILE A 333 -41.45 -12.36 -77.98
N ALA A 334 -42.52 -13.10 -78.43
CA ALA A 334 -42.34 -14.47 -78.88
C ALA A 334 -41.39 -14.60 -80.12
N GLN A 335 -40.80 -13.48 -80.52
CA GLN A 335 -39.87 -13.38 -81.66
C GLN A 335 -38.41 -13.18 -81.33
N ASN A 336 -38.05 -13.12 -80.04
CA ASN A 336 -36.64 -12.91 -79.68
C ASN A 336 -36.11 -13.92 -78.63
N ALA A 337 -36.24 -15.22 -78.96
CA ALA A 337 -35.79 -16.35 -78.12
C ALA A 337 -34.31 -16.28 -77.77
N GLU A 338 -33.47 -15.66 -78.61
CA GLU A 338 -32.04 -15.49 -78.32
C GLU A 338 -31.73 -14.48 -77.20
N THR A 339 -32.60 -13.46 -77.04
CA THR A 339 -32.43 -12.44 -75.98
C THR A 339 -32.85 -13.02 -74.64
N ILE A 340 -33.85 -13.92 -74.58
CA ILE A 340 -34.30 -14.61 -73.37
C ILE A 340 -33.19 -15.54 -72.83
N GLN A 341 -32.51 -16.30 -73.67
CA GLN A 341 -31.40 -17.17 -73.24
C GLN A 341 -30.19 -16.39 -72.76
N ALA A 342 -30.01 -15.19 -73.28
CA ALA A 342 -28.92 -14.30 -72.74
C ALA A 342 -29.30 -13.72 -71.40
N HIS A 343 -30.59 -13.37 -71.15
CA HIS A 343 -31.12 -12.93 -69.88
C HIS A 343 -31.09 -14.03 -68.81
N ASP A 344 -31.43 -15.29 -69.14
CA ASP A 344 -31.32 -16.42 -68.21
C ASP A 344 -29.91 -16.69 -67.75
N ARG A 345 -28.90 -16.55 -68.63
CA ARG A 345 -27.52 -16.69 -68.27
C ARG A 345 -27.04 -15.56 -67.31
N MET A 346 -27.59 -14.35 -67.51
CA MET A 346 -27.27 -13.23 -66.59
C MET A 346 -27.90 -13.40 -65.18
N LEU A 347 -29.15 -13.92 -65.13
CA LEU A 347 -29.84 -14.24 -63.86
C LEU A 347 -29.10 -15.29 -63.05
N THR A 348 -28.67 -16.40 -63.65
CA THR A 348 -27.91 -17.46 -63.03
C THR A 348 -26.54 -16.92 -62.49
N ASN A 349 -25.90 -16.05 -63.27
CA ASN A 349 -24.65 -15.42 -62.85
C ASN A 349 -24.87 -14.48 -61.64
N HIS A 350 -26.01 -13.77 -61.62
CA HIS A 350 -26.33 -12.90 -60.46
C HIS A 350 -26.63 -13.76 -59.21
N GLU A 351 -27.34 -14.86 -59.35
CA GLU A 351 -27.63 -15.79 -58.26
C GLU A 351 -26.34 -16.37 -57.67
N GLN A 352 -25.41 -16.84 -58.53
CA GLN A 352 -24.10 -17.30 -58.09
C GLN A 352 -23.28 -16.20 -57.40
N ARG A 353 -23.36 -14.94 -57.85
CA ARG A 353 -22.69 -13.80 -57.21
C ARG A 353 -23.35 -13.42 -55.89
N ILE A 354 -24.67 -13.55 -55.77
CA ILE A 354 -25.42 -13.33 -54.53
C ILE A 354 -25.05 -14.40 -53.49
N ASP A 355 -25.03 -15.68 -53.91
CA ASP A 355 -24.60 -16.79 -53.03
C ASP A 355 -23.19 -16.58 -52.45
N VAL A 356 -22.26 -16.08 -53.28
CA VAL A 356 -20.89 -15.77 -52.82
C VAL A 356 -20.90 -14.62 -51.82
N LEU A 357 -21.71 -13.57 -52.08
CA LEU A 357 -21.78 -12.39 -51.17
C LEU A 357 -22.50 -12.74 -49.85
N GLU A 358 -23.56 -13.53 -49.91
CA GLU A 358 -24.25 -14.00 -48.70
C GLU A 358 -23.33 -14.85 -47.82
N ASN A 359 -22.59 -15.78 -48.42
CA ASN A 359 -21.61 -16.58 -47.69
C ASN A 359 -20.48 -15.73 -47.08
N GLN A 360 -19.97 -14.74 -47.83
CA GLN A 360 -18.96 -13.83 -47.32
C GLN A 360 -19.49 -12.98 -46.17
N THR A 361 -20.72 -12.47 -46.32
CA THR A 361 -21.36 -11.64 -45.27
C THR A 361 -21.67 -12.46 -44.03
N HIS A 362 -22.16 -13.70 -44.18
CA HIS A 362 -22.44 -14.62 -43.09
C HIS A 362 -21.17 -14.98 -42.31
N ASN A 363 -20.09 -15.30 -43.03
CA ASN A 363 -18.81 -15.61 -42.39
C ASN A 363 -18.19 -14.39 -41.68
N ALA A 364 -18.30 -13.19 -42.27
CA ALA A 364 -17.84 -11.96 -41.64
C ALA A 364 -18.64 -11.64 -40.35
N LEU A 365 -19.97 -11.85 -40.40
CA LEU A 365 -20.85 -11.63 -39.23
C LEU A 365 -20.56 -12.62 -38.11
N THR A 366 -20.29 -13.88 -38.44
CA THR A 366 -19.94 -14.92 -37.46
C THR A 366 -18.61 -14.59 -36.77
N ASN A 367 -17.57 -14.21 -37.54
CA ASN A 367 -16.28 -13.82 -37.02
C ASN A 367 -16.38 -12.56 -36.16
N LEU A 368 -17.20 -11.58 -36.53
CA LEU A 368 -17.47 -10.38 -35.77
C LEU A 368 -18.19 -10.71 -34.44
N LYS A 369 -19.18 -11.56 -34.47
CA LYS A 369 -19.92 -12.01 -33.28
C LYS A 369 -19.04 -12.73 -32.30
N GLU A 370 -18.13 -13.59 -32.75
CA GLU A 370 -17.13 -14.24 -31.88
C GLU A 370 -16.11 -13.24 -31.33
N GLY A 371 -15.69 -12.25 -32.13
CA GLY A 371 -14.84 -11.16 -31.73
C GLY A 371 -15.44 -10.31 -30.59
N ILE A 372 -16.75 -9.96 -30.80
CA ILE A 372 -17.51 -9.19 -29.80
C ILE A 372 -17.72 -10.00 -28.52
N SER A 373 -18.02 -11.30 -28.61
CA SER A 373 -18.19 -12.17 -27.44
C SER A 373 -16.90 -12.28 -26.60
N ARG A 374 -15.73 -12.39 -27.29
CA ARG A 374 -14.43 -12.39 -26.59
C ARG A 374 -14.13 -11.04 -25.94
N LEU A 375 -14.50 -9.94 -26.62
CA LEU A 375 -14.34 -8.59 -26.10
C LEU A 375 -15.27 -8.37 -24.90
N ASP A 376 -16.54 -8.82 -25.00
CA ASP A 376 -17.52 -8.76 -23.90
C ASP A 376 -17.02 -9.50 -22.64
N GLY A 377 -16.43 -10.68 -22.84
CA GLY A 377 -15.81 -11.43 -21.73
C GLY A 377 -14.64 -10.71 -21.05
N ARG A 378 -13.83 -9.96 -21.81
CA ARG A 378 -12.77 -9.09 -21.25
C ARG A 378 -13.37 -7.87 -20.56
N VAL A 379 -14.37 -7.23 -21.17
CA VAL A 379 -15.08 -6.08 -20.62
C VAL A 379 -15.76 -6.45 -19.29
N ASN A 380 -16.34 -7.64 -19.19
CA ASN A 380 -16.95 -8.10 -17.93
C ASN A 380 -15.93 -8.22 -16.80
N LYS A 381 -14.73 -8.75 -17.08
CA LYS A 381 -13.64 -8.82 -16.09
C LYS A 381 -13.16 -7.45 -15.64
N VAL A 382 -13.05 -6.55 -16.60
CA VAL A 382 -12.68 -5.17 -16.38
C VAL A 382 -13.82 -4.42 -15.64
N GLY A 383 -15.08 -4.67 -16.02
CA GLY A 383 -16.27 -4.15 -15.34
C GLY A 383 -16.36 -4.60 -13.87
N ALA A 384 -15.99 -5.85 -13.58
CA ALA A 384 -15.91 -6.35 -12.22
C ALA A 384 -14.84 -5.61 -11.40
N GLY A 385 -13.67 -5.37 -12.00
CA GLY A 385 -12.60 -4.56 -11.39
C GLY A 385 -13.03 -3.12 -11.13
N ALA A 386 -13.76 -2.55 -12.09
CA ALA A 386 -14.31 -1.21 -12.00
C ALA A 386 -15.38 -1.05 -10.91
N ALA A 387 -16.31 -2.00 -10.84
CA ALA A 387 -17.36 -2.04 -9.80
C ALA A 387 -16.73 -2.15 -8.42
N ALA A 388 -15.66 -2.92 -8.34
CA ALA A 388 -14.89 -3.11 -7.15
C ALA A 388 -14.20 -1.80 -6.68
N LEU A 389 -13.56 -1.07 -7.58
CA LEU A 389 -12.92 0.23 -7.30
C LEU A 389 -13.93 1.32 -6.93
N ALA A 390 -15.09 1.34 -7.58
CA ALA A 390 -16.16 2.31 -7.32
C ALA A 390 -16.82 2.14 -5.93
N GLY A 391 -16.71 0.94 -5.34
CA GLY A 391 -17.25 0.64 -4.01
C GLY A 391 -16.40 1.13 -2.84
N LEU A 392 -15.22 1.69 -3.08
CA LEU A 392 -14.31 2.17 -2.02
C LEU A 392 -14.67 3.60 -1.54
N HIS A 393 -15.06 3.71 -0.30
CA HIS A 393 -15.36 5.00 0.31
C HIS A 393 -14.44 5.25 1.51
N PRO A 394 -13.78 6.39 1.60
CA PRO A 394 -13.08 6.79 2.82
C PRO A 394 -14.10 7.07 3.92
N MET A 395 -13.76 6.75 5.15
CA MET A 395 -14.57 7.14 6.31
C MET A 395 -14.60 8.66 6.45
N GLU A 396 -15.62 9.16 7.13
CA GLU A 396 -15.75 10.58 7.43
C GLU A 396 -14.51 11.09 8.19
N PHE A 397 -14.20 12.37 8.03
CA PHE A 397 -13.05 12.98 8.68
C PHE A 397 -13.23 12.97 10.20
N ASN A 398 -12.29 12.35 10.91
CA ASN A 398 -12.11 12.47 12.33
C ASN A 398 -10.75 13.15 12.61
N LYS A 399 -10.71 14.07 13.54
CA LYS A 399 -9.50 14.83 13.85
C LYS A 399 -8.39 13.95 14.45
N ASP A 400 -8.78 12.88 15.11
CA ASP A 400 -7.88 11.96 15.80
C ASP A 400 -7.45 10.76 14.93
N ASP A 401 -8.24 10.45 13.87
CA ASP A 401 -7.99 9.32 12.97
C ASP A 401 -7.73 9.80 11.54
N LYS A 402 -6.47 10.08 11.23
CA LYS A 402 -6.06 10.61 9.91
C LYS A 402 -5.94 9.57 8.83
N PHE A 403 -5.92 8.30 9.19
CA PHE A 403 -5.78 7.18 8.26
C PHE A 403 -7.05 6.34 8.24
N SER A 404 -7.49 5.98 7.06
CA SER A 404 -8.56 5.01 6.88
C SER A 404 -8.22 4.02 5.76
N ALA A 405 -8.68 2.79 5.93
CA ALA A 405 -8.58 1.75 4.92
C ALA A 405 -9.98 1.25 4.59
N SER A 406 -10.21 0.93 3.35
CA SER A 406 -11.46 0.31 2.93
C SER A 406 -11.21 -0.80 1.90
N ILE A 407 -12.07 -1.80 1.96
CA ILE A 407 -12.09 -2.95 1.07
C ILE A 407 -13.46 -3.05 0.44
N ALA A 408 -13.52 -3.38 -0.82
CA ALA A 408 -14.78 -3.63 -1.49
C ALA A 408 -14.68 -4.77 -2.51
N TYR A 409 -15.79 -5.46 -2.69
CA TYR A 409 -15.98 -6.52 -3.67
C TYR A 409 -16.87 -6.02 -4.80
N GLY A 410 -16.45 -6.23 -6.01
CA GLY A 410 -17.23 -5.93 -7.20
C GLY A 410 -17.56 -7.20 -7.98
N HIS A 411 -18.84 -7.31 -8.34
CA HIS A 411 -19.34 -8.31 -9.27
C HIS A 411 -19.92 -7.59 -10.48
N TYR A 412 -19.53 -7.97 -11.64
CA TYR A 412 -20.12 -7.49 -12.88
C TYR A 412 -20.39 -8.66 -13.81
N ASN A 413 -21.66 -8.89 -14.07
CA ASN A 413 -22.14 -10.01 -14.87
C ASN A 413 -21.63 -11.37 -14.31
N ASN A 414 -20.69 -12.05 -14.97
CA ASN A 414 -20.12 -13.32 -14.50
C ASN A 414 -18.66 -13.19 -14.02
N ALA A 415 -18.17 -12.00 -13.79
CA ALA A 415 -16.82 -11.73 -13.32
C ALA A 415 -16.82 -11.09 -11.92
N ASN A 416 -15.80 -11.42 -11.16
CA ASN A 416 -15.61 -10.93 -9.79
C ASN A 416 -14.24 -10.28 -9.65
N ALA A 417 -14.16 -9.25 -8.84
CA ALA A 417 -12.90 -8.59 -8.46
C ALA A 417 -12.98 -8.03 -7.03
N VAL A 418 -11.83 -7.88 -6.42
CA VAL A 418 -11.71 -7.29 -5.08
C VAL A 418 -10.75 -6.10 -5.15
N ALA A 419 -11.04 -4.99 -4.49
CA ALA A 419 -10.19 -3.79 -4.42
C ALA A 419 -9.89 -3.39 -2.97
N LEU A 420 -8.72 -2.82 -2.75
CA LEU A 420 -8.29 -2.22 -1.48
C LEU A 420 -7.90 -0.76 -1.71
N GLY A 421 -8.33 0.10 -0.81
CA GLY A 421 -7.97 1.51 -0.75
C GLY A 421 -7.41 1.92 0.60
N LEU A 422 -6.41 2.76 0.57
CA LEU A 422 -5.83 3.42 1.73
C LEU A 422 -5.90 4.93 1.56
N TYR A 423 -6.29 5.60 2.62
CA TYR A 423 -6.52 7.04 2.61
C TYR A 423 -5.82 7.71 3.77
N TYR A 424 -5.25 8.87 3.49
CA TYR A 424 -4.70 9.77 4.47
C TYR A 424 -5.36 11.14 4.37
N ARG A 425 -5.97 11.60 5.46
CA ARG A 425 -6.58 12.93 5.57
C ARG A 425 -5.82 13.76 6.59
N PRO A 426 -4.88 14.59 6.17
CA PRO A 426 -4.17 15.50 7.09
C PRO A 426 -5.10 16.52 7.74
N ASN A 427 -6.19 16.92 7.03
CA ASN A 427 -7.22 17.87 7.50
C ASN A 427 -8.54 17.66 6.71
N GLU A 428 -9.60 18.40 7.08
CA GLU A 428 -10.93 18.33 6.44
C GLU A 428 -10.95 18.64 4.93
N LYS A 429 -9.92 19.33 4.43
CA LYS A 429 -9.88 19.83 3.05
C LYS A 429 -9.02 18.99 2.11
N VAL A 430 -8.23 18.08 2.64
CA VAL A 430 -7.27 17.29 1.85
C VAL A 430 -7.48 15.81 2.13
N LEU A 431 -7.63 15.05 1.08
CA LEU A 431 -7.63 13.58 1.10
C LEU A 431 -6.60 13.07 0.10
N LEU A 432 -5.70 12.24 0.57
CA LEU A 432 -4.74 11.50 -0.26
C LEU A 432 -5.12 10.02 -0.22
N GLY A 433 -5.09 9.36 -1.35
CA GLY A 433 -5.45 7.94 -1.43
C GLY A 433 -4.62 7.17 -2.45
N ILE A 434 -4.40 5.91 -2.17
CA ILE A 434 -3.85 4.93 -3.12
C ILE A 434 -4.77 3.72 -3.15
N ALA A 435 -5.02 3.20 -4.32
CA ALA A 435 -5.95 2.10 -4.48
C ALA A 435 -5.58 1.15 -5.65
N GLY A 436 -5.99 -0.13 -5.61
CA GLY A 436 -5.79 -1.09 -6.71
C GLY A 436 -6.68 -2.32 -6.65
N THR A 437 -6.87 -2.98 -7.80
CA THR A 437 -7.64 -4.22 -7.90
C THR A 437 -6.75 -5.44 -8.08
N PHE A 438 -7.22 -6.58 -7.60
CA PHE A 438 -6.67 -7.91 -7.86
C PHE A 438 -7.70 -8.75 -8.61
N GLY A 439 -7.32 -9.15 -9.77
CA GLY A 439 -8.11 -9.97 -10.67
C GLY A 439 -7.29 -10.29 -11.91
N SER A 440 -7.91 -10.77 -12.95
CA SER A 440 -7.22 -11.08 -14.21
C SER A 440 -6.81 -9.84 -15.03
N GLU A 441 -7.27 -8.66 -14.65
CA GLU A 441 -6.89 -7.35 -15.23
C GLU A 441 -6.62 -6.39 -14.05
N ASN A 442 -5.35 -6.09 -13.80
CA ASN A 442 -4.94 -5.28 -12.64
C ASN A 442 -5.02 -3.77 -12.93
N MET A 443 -5.59 -3.01 -12.02
CA MET A 443 -5.75 -1.55 -12.12
C MET A 443 -5.24 -0.86 -10.85
N TYR A 444 -4.51 0.24 -10.99
CA TYR A 444 -3.90 0.96 -9.86
C TYR A 444 -4.14 2.46 -9.97
N SER A 445 -4.26 3.15 -8.85
CA SER A 445 -4.40 4.61 -8.81
C SER A 445 -3.86 5.26 -7.54
N VAL A 446 -3.41 6.49 -7.70
CA VAL A 446 -3.08 7.40 -6.62
C VAL A 446 -3.96 8.64 -6.76
N SER A 447 -4.56 9.11 -5.69
CA SER A 447 -5.47 10.26 -5.69
C SER A 447 -5.13 11.30 -4.63
N ALA A 448 -5.35 12.56 -5.00
CA ALA A 448 -5.38 13.67 -4.06
C ALA A 448 -6.65 14.49 -4.33
N SER A 449 -7.49 14.65 -3.33
CA SER A 449 -8.72 15.43 -3.42
C SER A 449 -8.63 16.65 -2.50
N PHE A 450 -9.00 17.80 -3.03
CA PHE A 450 -8.99 19.06 -2.31
C PHE A 450 -10.40 19.67 -2.32
N LYS A 451 -10.86 20.12 -1.15
CA LYS A 451 -12.15 20.76 -1.00
C LYS A 451 -11.97 22.28 -1.02
N PHE A 452 -12.47 22.95 -2.04
CA PHE A 452 -12.44 24.40 -2.18
C PHE A 452 -13.84 24.98 -1.98
N GLY A 453 -13.96 26.00 -1.14
CA GLY A 453 -15.16 26.80 -1.02
C GLY A 453 -16.05 26.48 0.18
N LYS A 454 -16.90 27.46 0.55
CA LYS A 454 -18.02 27.30 1.45
C LYS A 454 -19.18 26.72 0.66
N HIS A 455 -19.82 25.70 1.22
CA HIS A 455 -21.05 25.04 0.75
C HIS A 455 -21.74 25.70 -0.45
N SER A 456 -21.65 25.09 -1.62
CA SER A 456 -22.74 25.09 -2.58
C SER A 456 -22.95 23.62 -2.98
N GLU A 457 -24.19 23.19 -2.90
CA GLU A 457 -24.62 21.88 -3.40
C GLU A 457 -24.19 21.75 -4.85
N TYR A 458 -23.28 20.78 -5.11
CA TYR A 458 -22.93 20.40 -6.46
C TYR A 458 -23.93 19.32 -6.89
N GLU A 459 -24.90 19.71 -7.68
CA GLU A 459 -25.63 18.73 -8.50
C GLU A 459 -24.71 18.31 -9.67
N PRO A 460 -24.38 17.04 -9.79
CA PRO A 460 -23.68 16.57 -10.98
C PRO A 460 -24.61 16.72 -12.17
N GLN A 461 -24.27 17.61 -13.10
CA GLN A 461 -24.95 17.66 -14.39
C GLN A 461 -24.84 16.28 -15.05
N SER A 462 -25.96 15.61 -15.19
CA SER A 462 -26.05 14.30 -15.80
C SER A 462 -25.56 14.40 -17.25
N LYS A 463 -24.75 13.46 -17.66
CA LYS A 463 -24.34 13.25 -19.07
C LYS A 463 -25.52 12.95 -20.01
N GLN A 464 -26.75 13.14 -19.53
CA GLN A 464 -27.99 12.98 -20.29
C GLN A 464 -27.99 13.84 -21.55
N GLY A 465 -27.39 15.03 -21.52
CA GLY A 465 -27.31 15.94 -22.66
C GLY A 465 -26.42 15.43 -23.81
N GLU A 466 -25.31 14.75 -23.50
CA GLU A 466 -24.44 14.17 -24.53
C GLU A 466 -25.07 12.92 -25.16
N ILE A 467 -25.77 12.11 -24.38
CA ILE A 467 -26.51 10.94 -24.87
C ILE A 467 -27.68 11.38 -25.75
N GLU A 468 -28.38 12.46 -25.42
CA GLU A 468 -29.46 13.01 -26.27
C GLU A 468 -28.91 13.65 -27.54
N SER A 469 -27.76 14.33 -27.48
CA SER A 469 -27.09 14.85 -28.69
C SER A 469 -26.64 13.75 -29.64
N MET A 470 -26.07 12.66 -29.14
CA MET A 470 -25.71 11.49 -29.96
C MET A 470 -26.95 10.77 -30.53
N LYS A 471 -28.03 10.66 -29.77
CA LYS A 471 -29.31 10.14 -30.28
C LYS A 471 -29.89 11.00 -31.41
N ALA A 472 -29.77 12.32 -31.30
CA ALA A 472 -30.21 13.26 -32.34
C ALA A 472 -29.36 13.13 -33.62
N GLN A 473 -28.06 12.95 -33.52
CA GLN A 473 -27.16 12.71 -34.66
C GLN A 473 -27.48 11.35 -35.36
N ILE A 474 -27.76 10.32 -34.60
CA ILE A 474 -28.17 9.02 -35.12
C ILE A 474 -29.50 9.15 -35.86
N ALA A 475 -30.47 9.88 -35.30
CA ALA A 475 -31.75 10.12 -35.94
C ALA A 475 -31.60 10.92 -37.26
N GLU A 476 -30.71 11.91 -37.31
CA GLU A 476 -30.40 12.67 -38.53
C GLU A 476 -29.72 11.80 -39.59
N LEU A 477 -28.79 10.93 -39.22
CA LEU A 477 -28.14 9.99 -40.14
C LEU A 477 -29.14 8.97 -40.70
N THR A 478 -30.07 8.50 -39.86
CA THR A 478 -31.13 7.59 -40.29
C THR A 478 -32.08 8.26 -41.27
N ALA A 479 -32.46 9.52 -40.99
CA ALA A 479 -33.31 10.31 -41.89
C ALA A 479 -32.64 10.60 -43.27
N ARG A 480 -31.30 10.82 -43.27
CA ARG A 480 -30.52 10.98 -44.52
C ARG A 480 -30.43 9.67 -45.29
N LEU A 481 -30.33 8.55 -44.61
CA LEU A 481 -30.34 7.23 -45.25
C LEU A 481 -31.70 6.95 -45.91
N ASP A 482 -32.81 7.27 -45.23
CA ASP A 482 -34.17 7.15 -45.79
C ASP A 482 -34.40 8.09 -46.98
N ALA A 483 -33.74 9.25 -46.99
CA ALA A 483 -33.82 10.20 -48.12
C ALA A 483 -33.03 9.75 -49.36
N VAL A 484 -31.98 8.93 -49.18
CA VAL A 484 -31.18 8.34 -50.27
C VAL A 484 -31.81 7.05 -50.83
N SER A 485 -32.69 6.40 -50.04
CA SER A 485 -33.40 5.17 -50.42
C SER A 485 -34.73 5.40 -51.15
N LYS A 486 -35.18 6.66 -51.25
CA LYS A 486 -36.28 7.09 -52.12
C LYS A 486 -35.75 7.65 -53.45
#